data_d96081b78cd2795169bed0d50c51c038
#
_entry.id   d96081b78cd2795169bed0d50c51c038
#
_cell.length_a   1.000
_cell.length_b   1.000
_cell.length_c   1.000
_cell.angle_alpha   90.00
_cell.angle_beta   90.00
_cell.angle_gamma   90.00
#
_symmetry.space_group_name_H-M   'P 1'
#
loop_
_entity.id
_entity.type
_entity.pdbx_description
1 polymer ?
#
loop_
_entity_poly.entity_id
_entity_poly.type
_entity_poly.pdbx_seq_one_letter_code
_entity_poly.pdbx_strand_id
1 'polypeptide(L)'
;MATQKKIIEMIGAVKTIYPYYAKETDVQTLVKTWTLLLRDYPDEAVDIAFVKCLQTCKMPPTPADVIEQLNSMAEALEPTDEELWSVFTKAIYKVENQLSYLQYPLYGETPDDAHRRIEAIYNGLPDRLRQYIGSKGELMNIARNYTDTDLKFEKKQFLKTMPTIKKRAEYREIAALISGDVKMIEG
;
A
#
# COMPACT_ATOMS: atom_id res chain seq x y z
N MET A 1 -1.65 -2.31 -17.85
CA MET A 1 -1.87 -3.77 -17.88
C MET A 1 -0.79 -4.41 -18.72
N ALA A 2 -0.22 -5.52 -18.26
CA ALA A 2 0.84 -6.21 -19.00
C ALA A 2 0.28 -6.75 -20.34
N THR A 3 0.86 -6.25 -21.44
CA THR A 3 0.41 -6.63 -22.78
C THR A 3 1.02 -7.96 -23.21
N GLN A 4 0.27 -8.72 -23.99
CA GLN A 4 0.77 -10.00 -24.54
C GLN A 4 2.07 -9.80 -25.35
N LYS A 5 2.21 -8.66 -26.04
CA LYS A 5 3.42 -8.31 -26.77
C LYS A 5 4.65 -8.25 -25.84
N LYS A 6 4.50 -7.57 -24.69
CA LYS A 6 5.57 -7.45 -23.70
C LYS A 6 5.95 -8.82 -23.14
N ILE A 7 4.96 -9.65 -22.82
CA ILE A 7 5.21 -11.01 -22.34
C ILE A 7 5.97 -11.87 -23.37
N ILE A 8 5.67 -11.75 -24.64
CA ILE A 8 6.39 -12.44 -25.71
C ILE A 8 7.87 -12.00 -25.76
N GLU A 9 8.13 -10.69 -25.65
CA GLU A 9 9.48 -10.14 -25.59
C GLU A 9 10.27 -10.69 -24.38
N MET A 10 9.65 -10.73 -23.20
CA MET A 10 10.26 -11.27 -21.98
C MET A 10 10.60 -12.77 -22.12
N ILE A 11 9.66 -13.59 -22.59
CA ILE A 11 9.89 -15.03 -22.80
C ILE A 11 11.01 -15.24 -23.84
N GLY A 12 11.04 -14.42 -24.88
CA GLY A 12 12.11 -14.42 -25.89
C GLY A 12 13.48 -14.14 -25.26
N ALA A 13 13.57 -13.13 -24.40
CA ALA A 13 14.80 -12.80 -23.67
C ALA A 13 15.25 -13.95 -22.76
N VAL A 14 14.33 -14.55 -21.98
CA VAL A 14 14.65 -15.71 -21.14
C VAL A 14 15.19 -16.86 -21.97
N LYS A 15 14.53 -17.21 -23.08
CA LYS A 15 14.98 -18.31 -23.96
C LYS A 15 16.33 -18.03 -24.60
N THR A 16 16.67 -16.76 -24.86
CA THR A 16 17.98 -16.37 -25.40
C THR A 16 19.08 -16.57 -24.36
N ILE A 17 18.84 -16.17 -23.11
CA ILE A 17 19.82 -16.28 -22.01
C ILE A 17 19.91 -17.73 -21.51
N TYR A 18 18.76 -18.43 -21.46
CA TYR A 18 18.62 -19.79 -20.96
C TYR A 18 18.07 -20.71 -22.06
N PRO A 19 18.89 -21.24 -22.98
CA PRO A 19 18.42 -22.00 -24.16
C PRO A 19 17.58 -23.24 -23.84
N TYR A 20 17.73 -23.78 -22.63
CA TYR A 20 16.97 -24.95 -22.18
C TYR A 20 15.68 -24.62 -21.40
N TYR A 21 15.39 -23.31 -21.24
CA TYR A 21 14.18 -22.88 -20.52
C TYR A 21 12.94 -23.35 -21.25
N ALA A 22 12.11 -24.11 -20.53
CA ALA A 22 10.83 -24.62 -21.00
C ALA A 22 10.90 -25.22 -22.42
N LYS A 23 11.95 -26.01 -22.70
CA LYS A 23 12.23 -26.59 -24.02
C LYS A 23 11.07 -27.43 -24.54
N GLU A 24 10.39 -28.16 -23.64
CA GLU A 24 9.28 -29.06 -23.97
C GLU A 24 7.90 -28.37 -23.85
N THR A 25 7.86 -27.12 -23.38
CA THR A 25 6.60 -26.40 -23.20
C THR A 25 6.29 -25.56 -24.44
N ASP A 26 5.06 -25.65 -24.92
CA ASP A 26 4.58 -24.80 -26.01
C ASP A 26 4.65 -23.32 -25.63
N VAL A 27 5.21 -22.52 -26.54
CA VAL A 27 5.38 -21.08 -26.34
C VAL A 27 4.07 -20.36 -26.12
N GLN A 28 2.98 -20.79 -26.79
CA GLN A 28 1.68 -20.18 -26.61
C GLN A 28 1.12 -20.40 -25.20
N THR A 29 1.35 -21.59 -24.65
CA THR A 29 0.96 -21.93 -23.26
C THR A 29 1.75 -21.09 -22.28
N LEU A 30 3.06 -20.90 -22.48
CA LEU A 30 3.87 -20.01 -21.65
C LEU A 30 3.35 -18.57 -21.69
N VAL A 31 3.11 -18.05 -22.91
CA VAL A 31 2.60 -16.68 -23.09
C VAL A 31 1.26 -16.50 -22.38
N LYS A 32 0.33 -17.44 -22.54
CA LYS A 32 -0.97 -17.40 -21.87
C LYS A 32 -0.83 -17.37 -20.35
N THR A 33 0.00 -18.27 -19.81
CA THR A 33 0.22 -18.36 -18.34
C THR A 33 0.84 -17.09 -17.79
N TRP A 34 1.89 -16.57 -18.42
CA TRP A 34 2.54 -15.34 -17.99
C TRP A 34 1.60 -14.14 -18.08
N THR A 35 0.84 -14.03 -19.19
CA THR A 35 -0.15 -12.96 -19.37
C THR A 35 -1.22 -13.02 -18.30
N LEU A 36 -1.73 -14.21 -17.97
CA LEU A 36 -2.74 -14.38 -16.92
C LEU A 36 -2.22 -13.89 -15.55
N LEU A 37 -0.99 -14.23 -15.20
CA LEU A 37 -0.41 -13.91 -13.90
C LEU A 37 0.03 -12.45 -13.77
N LEU A 38 0.41 -11.81 -14.87
CA LEU A 38 0.96 -10.43 -14.86
C LEU A 38 -0.01 -9.37 -15.38
N ARG A 39 -1.22 -9.76 -15.83
CA ARG A 39 -2.19 -8.86 -16.48
C ARG A 39 -2.54 -7.62 -15.68
N ASP A 40 -2.55 -7.70 -14.35
CA ASP A 40 -3.00 -6.63 -13.47
C ASP A 40 -1.93 -5.57 -13.21
N TYR A 41 -0.70 -5.81 -13.68
CA TYR A 41 0.43 -4.88 -13.53
C TYR A 41 0.68 -4.06 -14.80
N PRO A 42 1.13 -2.78 -14.69
CA PRO A 42 1.53 -1.96 -15.84
C PRO A 42 2.75 -2.54 -16.56
N ASP A 43 2.81 -2.40 -17.91
CA ASP A 43 3.93 -2.87 -18.74
C ASP A 43 5.29 -2.37 -18.24
N GLU A 44 5.39 -1.09 -17.89
CA GLU A 44 6.61 -0.46 -17.42
C GLU A 44 7.11 -1.05 -16.09
N ALA A 45 6.19 -1.31 -15.16
CA ALA A 45 6.54 -1.91 -13.88
C ALA A 45 7.02 -3.35 -14.05
N VAL A 46 6.31 -4.13 -14.89
CA VAL A 46 6.68 -5.52 -15.22
C VAL A 46 8.06 -5.57 -15.90
N ASP A 47 8.35 -4.64 -16.79
CA ASP A 47 9.65 -4.57 -17.46
C ASP A 47 10.79 -4.33 -16.47
N ILE A 48 10.64 -3.34 -15.61
CA ILE A 48 11.66 -3.02 -14.59
C ILE A 48 11.88 -4.21 -13.65
N ALA A 49 10.81 -4.83 -13.16
CA ALA A 49 10.89 -6.00 -12.29
C ALA A 49 11.56 -7.19 -12.99
N PHE A 50 11.20 -7.45 -14.25
CA PHE A 50 11.79 -8.50 -15.04
C PHE A 50 13.28 -8.32 -15.28
N VAL A 51 13.71 -7.11 -15.69
CA VAL A 51 15.14 -6.79 -15.85
C VAL A 51 15.90 -7.01 -14.54
N LYS A 52 15.32 -6.63 -13.41
CA LYS A 52 15.91 -6.85 -12.10
C LYS A 52 16.00 -8.34 -11.76
N CYS A 53 15.00 -9.16 -12.11
CA CYS A 53 15.08 -10.62 -12.00
C CYS A 53 16.22 -11.20 -12.83
N LEU A 54 16.39 -10.77 -14.09
CA LEU A 54 17.50 -11.22 -14.93
C LEU A 54 18.89 -10.90 -14.35
N GLN A 55 19.00 -9.81 -13.58
CA GLN A 55 20.25 -9.41 -12.93
C GLN A 55 20.53 -10.16 -11.64
N THR A 56 19.51 -10.62 -10.92
CA THR A 56 19.63 -11.16 -9.56
C THR A 56 19.38 -12.65 -9.47
N CYS A 57 18.52 -13.20 -10.33
CA CYS A 57 18.19 -14.62 -10.30
C CYS A 57 19.31 -15.47 -10.93
N LYS A 58 19.67 -16.55 -10.24
CA LYS A 58 20.64 -17.54 -10.74
C LYS A 58 20.03 -18.52 -11.75
N MET A 59 18.72 -18.66 -11.72
CA MET A 59 17.91 -19.53 -12.55
C MET A 59 17.01 -18.69 -13.47
N PRO A 60 16.47 -19.26 -14.56
CA PRO A 60 15.50 -18.56 -15.38
C PRO A 60 14.37 -17.99 -14.54
N PRO A 61 14.09 -16.67 -14.61
CA PRO A 61 13.03 -16.06 -13.81
C PRO A 61 11.67 -16.63 -14.19
N THR A 62 10.84 -16.85 -13.20
CA THR A 62 9.45 -17.25 -13.32
C THR A 62 8.51 -16.05 -13.16
N PRO A 63 7.21 -16.15 -13.53
CA PRO A 63 6.25 -15.11 -13.19
C PRO A 63 6.20 -14.78 -11.68
N ALA A 64 6.42 -15.78 -10.82
CA ALA A 64 6.44 -15.59 -9.37
C ALA A 64 7.59 -14.68 -8.93
N ASP A 65 8.79 -14.86 -9.51
CA ASP A 65 9.94 -14.00 -9.22
C ASP A 65 9.67 -12.54 -9.64
N VAL A 66 9.01 -12.35 -10.80
CA VAL A 66 8.64 -11.01 -11.28
C VAL A 66 7.61 -10.37 -10.35
N ILE A 67 6.60 -11.11 -9.90
CA ILE A 67 5.58 -10.64 -8.95
C ILE A 67 6.23 -10.29 -7.61
N GLU A 68 7.16 -11.10 -7.11
CA GLU A 68 7.90 -10.81 -5.88
C GLU A 68 8.69 -9.51 -5.99
N GLN A 69 9.35 -9.26 -7.13
CA GLN A 69 10.03 -7.98 -7.37
C GLN A 69 9.05 -6.80 -7.46
N LEU A 70 7.91 -6.97 -8.12
CA LEU A 70 6.86 -5.95 -8.18
C LEU A 70 6.35 -5.59 -6.78
N ASN A 71 6.07 -6.60 -5.96
CA ASN A 71 5.62 -6.40 -4.58
C ASN A 71 6.70 -5.71 -3.74
N SER A 72 7.96 -6.14 -3.85
CA SER A 72 9.10 -5.51 -3.17
C SER A 72 9.27 -4.04 -3.57
N MET A 73 9.07 -3.70 -4.84
CA MET A 73 9.12 -2.31 -5.32
C MET A 73 7.95 -1.49 -4.78
N ALA A 74 6.75 -2.06 -4.75
CA ALA A 74 5.57 -1.40 -4.17
C ALA A 74 5.76 -1.15 -2.66
N GLU A 75 6.26 -2.15 -1.92
CA GLU A 75 6.57 -2.02 -0.49
C GLU A 75 7.62 -0.93 -0.20
N ALA A 76 8.63 -0.80 -1.07
CA ALA A 76 9.65 0.25 -0.93
C ALA A 76 9.10 1.68 -1.12
N LEU A 77 7.95 1.82 -1.78
CA LEU A 77 7.26 3.11 -1.97
C LEU A 77 6.25 3.41 -0.86
N GLU A 78 5.84 2.40 -0.08
CA GLU A 78 4.97 2.63 1.06
C GLU A 78 5.73 3.31 2.21
N PRO A 79 5.08 4.24 2.94
CA PRO A 79 5.70 4.82 4.11
C PRO A 79 5.94 3.74 5.18
N THR A 80 7.13 3.76 5.74
CA THR A 80 7.50 2.90 6.87
C THR A 80 6.66 3.20 8.11
N ASP A 81 6.59 2.26 9.04
CA ASP A 81 5.85 2.47 10.29
C ASP A 81 6.43 3.64 11.12
N GLU A 82 7.74 3.89 11.03
CA GLU A 82 8.38 5.05 11.66
C GLU A 82 7.99 6.37 10.97
N GLU A 83 7.88 6.40 9.66
CA GLU A 83 7.40 7.57 8.92
C GLU A 83 5.92 7.83 9.22
N LEU A 84 5.10 6.76 9.27
CA LEU A 84 3.71 6.87 9.70
C LEU A 84 3.60 7.39 11.15
N TRP A 85 4.48 6.97 12.04
CA TRP A 85 4.55 7.53 13.40
C TRP A 85 4.84 9.03 13.37
N SER A 86 5.78 9.47 12.53
CA SER A 86 6.08 10.89 12.35
C SER A 86 4.88 11.68 11.82
N VAL A 87 4.12 11.11 10.86
CA VAL A 87 2.89 11.72 10.36
C VAL A 87 1.82 11.81 11.45
N PHE A 88 1.66 10.73 12.24
CA PHE A 88 0.70 10.66 13.35
C PHE A 88 0.99 11.72 14.41
N THR A 89 2.22 11.84 14.89
CA THR A 89 2.59 12.83 15.90
C THR A 89 2.42 14.26 15.39
N LYS A 90 2.79 14.54 14.13
CA LYS A 90 2.54 15.84 13.51
C LYS A 90 1.04 16.15 13.41
N ALA A 91 0.21 15.15 13.15
CA ALA A 91 -1.25 15.34 13.13
C ALA A 91 -1.80 15.67 14.52
N ILE A 92 -1.33 15.00 15.58
CA ILE A 92 -1.70 15.29 16.96
C ILE A 92 -1.41 16.76 17.28
N TYR A 93 -0.19 17.25 17.06
CA TYR A 93 0.17 18.65 17.32
C TYR A 93 -0.63 19.65 16.48
N LYS A 94 -0.91 19.32 15.20
CA LYS A 94 -1.78 20.15 14.38
C LYS A 94 -3.19 20.26 14.94
N VAL A 95 -3.76 19.13 15.39
CA VAL A 95 -5.10 19.09 15.98
C VAL A 95 -5.11 19.82 17.31
N GLU A 96 -4.12 19.60 18.18
CA GLU A 96 -3.96 20.31 19.45
C GLU A 96 -4.02 21.85 19.24
N ASN A 97 -3.28 22.37 18.27
CA ASN A 97 -3.33 23.79 17.90
C ASN A 97 -4.74 24.23 17.46
N GLN A 98 -5.52 23.38 16.80
CA GLN A 98 -6.89 23.72 16.41
C GLN A 98 -7.89 23.62 17.58
N LEU A 99 -7.62 22.80 18.59
CA LEU A 99 -8.50 22.66 19.76
C LEU A 99 -8.65 23.97 20.54
N SER A 100 -7.60 24.79 20.60
CA SER A 100 -7.67 26.12 21.22
C SER A 100 -8.64 27.06 20.50
N TYR A 101 -8.73 26.95 19.15
CA TYR A 101 -9.65 27.77 18.35
C TYR A 101 -11.11 27.33 18.42
N LEU A 102 -11.40 26.14 18.94
CA LEU A 102 -12.78 25.76 19.27
C LEU A 102 -13.33 26.60 20.41
N GLN A 103 -12.49 26.96 21.38
CA GLN A 103 -12.89 27.76 22.52
C GLN A 103 -12.66 29.27 22.29
N TYR A 104 -11.60 29.61 21.58
CA TYR A 104 -11.19 30.99 21.27
C TYR A 104 -10.91 31.12 19.76
N PRO A 105 -11.98 31.27 18.93
CA PRO A 105 -11.81 31.41 17.48
C PRO A 105 -10.94 32.59 17.11
N LEU A 106 -10.21 32.52 16.00
CA LEU A 106 -9.49 33.61 15.42
C LEU A 106 -10.45 34.73 14.97
N TYR A 107 -9.97 35.96 14.89
CA TYR A 107 -10.80 37.12 14.48
C TYR A 107 -11.46 36.80 13.10
N GLY A 108 -12.79 36.88 13.06
CA GLY A 108 -13.58 36.61 11.87
C GLY A 108 -13.85 35.15 11.59
N GLU A 109 -13.40 34.22 12.44
CA GLU A 109 -13.66 32.79 12.35
C GLU A 109 -14.72 32.34 13.37
N THR A 110 -15.26 31.13 13.13
CA THR A 110 -16.18 30.45 14.00
C THR A 110 -15.56 29.13 14.51
N PRO A 111 -16.07 28.51 15.58
CA PRO A 111 -15.66 27.17 16.00
C PRO A 111 -15.78 26.12 14.89
N ASP A 112 -16.73 26.27 13.97
CA ASP A 112 -16.92 25.38 12.84
C ASP A 112 -15.74 25.42 11.86
N ASP A 113 -15.04 26.54 11.76
CA ASP A 113 -13.82 26.64 10.94
C ASP A 113 -12.70 25.77 11.51
N ALA A 114 -12.53 25.73 12.83
CA ALA A 114 -11.60 24.84 13.50
C ALA A 114 -12.01 23.37 13.33
N HIS A 115 -13.31 23.06 13.46
CA HIS A 115 -13.82 21.69 13.18
C HIS A 115 -13.54 21.24 11.76
N ARG A 116 -13.72 22.10 10.76
CA ARG A 116 -13.41 21.78 9.35
C ARG A 116 -11.93 21.53 9.14
N ARG A 117 -11.05 22.31 9.79
CA ARG A 117 -9.60 22.08 9.71
C ARG A 117 -9.19 20.76 10.36
N ILE A 118 -9.74 20.42 11.52
CA ILE A 118 -9.50 19.13 12.17
C ILE A 118 -9.96 17.96 11.28
N GLU A 119 -11.12 18.11 10.65
CA GLU A 119 -11.63 17.11 9.72
C GLU A 119 -10.73 16.97 8.49
N ALA A 120 -10.25 18.06 7.93
CA ALA A 120 -9.29 18.05 6.82
C ALA A 120 -7.96 17.35 7.22
N ILE A 121 -7.46 17.61 8.44
CA ILE A 121 -6.27 16.92 8.97
C ILE A 121 -6.53 15.40 9.03
N TYR A 122 -7.64 14.96 9.62
CA TYR A 122 -7.98 13.54 9.74
C TYR A 122 -8.16 12.87 8.37
N ASN A 123 -8.89 13.49 7.46
CA ASN A 123 -9.14 12.97 6.12
C ASN A 123 -7.88 12.91 5.25
N GLY A 124 -6.91 13.79 5.50
CA GLY A 124 -5.61 13.79 4.82
C GLY A 124 -4.60 12.77 5.36
N LEU A 125 -4.95 11.99 6.40
CA LEU A 125 -4.09 10.94 6.91
C LEU A 125 -4.11 9.71 5.99
N PRO A 126 -2.97 9.00 5.87
CA PRO A 126 -2.93 7.69 5.24
C PRO A 126 -3.97 6.72 5.82
N ASP A 127 -4.54 5.85 4.99
CA ASP A 127 -5.60 4.90 5.39
C ASP A 127 -5.19 4.03 6.57
N ARG A 128 -3.94 3.56 6.62
CA ARG A 128 -3.40 2.79 7.74
C ARG A 128 -3.46 3.57 9.06
N LEU A 129 -3.19 4.88 9.03
CA LEU A 129 -3.31 5.74 10.20
C LEU A 129 -4.77 5.97 10.60
N ARG A 130 -5.66 6.19 9.64
CA ARG A 130 -7.09 6.34 9.92
C ARG A 130 -7.68 5.06 10.55
N GLN A 131 -7.24 3.88 10.10
CA GLN A 131 -7.63 2.61 10.69
C GLN A 131 -7.06 2.45 12.11
N TYR A 132 -5.84 2.91 12.37
CA TYR A 132 -5.25 2.89 13.70
C TYR A 132 -6.00 3.79 14.68
N ILE A 133 -6.25 5.03 14.29
CA ILE A 133 -6.92 6.05 15.11
C ILE A 133 -8.40 5.73 15.29
N GLY A 134 -9.06 5.19 14.27
CA GLY A 134 -10.48 4.83 14.26
C GLY A 134 -11.41 5.98 13.86
N SER A 135 -11.31 7.16 14.49
CA SER A 135 -12.20 8.29 14.18
C SER A 135 -11.53 9.65 14.39
N LYS A 136 -12.14 10.70 13.79
CA LYS A 136 -11.79 12.10 14.06
C LYS A 136 -11.90 12.44 15.55
N GLY A 137 -12.96 11.93 16.21
CA GLY A 137 -13.17 12.16 17.63
C GLY A 137 -12.06 11.57 18.50
N GLU A 138 -11.55 10.39 18.12
CA GLU A 138 -10.43 9.77 18.83
C GLU A 138 -9.13 10.53 18.61
N LEU A 139 -8.86 11.02 17.39
CA LEU A 139 -7.72 11.90 17.14
C LEU A 139 -7.77 13.18 18.01
N MET A 140 -8.95 13.78 18.16
CA MET A 140 -9.14 14.94 19.04
C MET A 140 -8.92 14.59 20.52
N ASN A 141 -9.37 13.40 20.93
CA ASN A 141 -9.20 12.90 22.30
C ASN A 141 -7.71 12.68 22.61
N ILE A 142 -6.99 12.04 21.72
CA ILE A 142 -5.54 11.86 21.80
C ILE A 142 -4.83 13.23 21.89
N ALA A 143 -5.13 14.14 20.98
CA ALA A 143 -4.52 15.46 20.93
C ALA A 143 -4.79 16.33 22.19
N ARG A 144 -5.90 16.07 22.87
CA ARG A 144 -6.28 16.79 24.10
C ARG A 144 -5.62 16.22 25.36
N ASN A 145 -5.40 14.93 25.41
CA ASN A 145 -5.08 14.22 26.63
C ASN A 145 -3.69 13.62 26.70
N TYR A 146 -3.01 13.41 25.56
CA TYR A 146 -1.70 12.77 25.54
C TYR A 146 -0.58 13.77 25.85
N THR A 147 0.27 13.38 26.78
CA THR A 147 1.55 14.04 27.07
C THR A 147 2.68 13.42 26.22
N ASP A 148 3.85 14.07 26.20
CA ASP A 148 5.05 13.50 25.55
C ASP A 148 5.43 12.14 26.11
N THR A 149 5.13 11.88 27.37
CA THR A 149 5.37 10.58 28.01
C THR A 149 4.41 9.52 27.48
N ASP A 150 3.13 9.86 27.33
CA ASP A 150 2.12 8.96 26.78
C ASP A 150 2.45 8.62 25.33
N LEU A 151 2.88 9.59 24.53
CA LEU A 151 3.32 9.36 23.15
C LEU A 151 4.51 8.40 23.05
N LYS A 152 5.44 8.37 24.02
CA LYS A 152 6.52 7.39 24.03
C LYS A 152 6.03 5.95 24.26
N PHE A 153 5.04 5.76 25.11
CA PHE A 153 4.41 4.45 25.31
C PHE A 153 3.56 4.05 24.11
N GLU A 154 2.80 5.00 23.58
CA GLU A 154 1.95 4.81 22.40
C GLU A 154 2.78 4.39 21.18
N LYS A 155 3.99 4.93 20.99
CA LYS A 155 4.89 4.53 19.91
C LYS A 155 5.16 3.03 19.90
N LYS A 156 5.39 2.43 21.05
CA LYS A 156 5.62 0.98 21.14
C LYS A 156 4.41 0.18 20.71
N GLN A 157 3.23 0.61 21.15
CA GLN A 157 1.96 -0.04 20.78
C GLN A 157 1.66 0.16 19.31
N PHE A 158 1.88 1.35 18.79
CA PHE A 158 1.74 1.71 17.38
C PHE A 158 2.58 0.79 16.49
N LEU A 159 3.89 0.71 16.70
CA LEU A 159 4.80 -0.11 15.92
C LEU A 159 4.48 -1.62 16.00
N LYS A 160 3.89 -2.07 17.11
CA LYS A 160 3.41 -3.45 17.25
C LYS A 160 2.11 -3.72 16.47
N THR A 161 1.26 -2.70 16.35
CA THR A 161 -0.09 -2.84 15.77
C THR A 161 -0.11 -2.63 14.26
N MET A 162 0.75 -1.73 13.73
CA MET A 162 0.75 -1.35 12.32
C MET A 162 0.95 -2.52 11.34
N PRO A 163 1.84 -3.51 11.58
CA PRO A 163 1.95 -4.68 10.72
C PRO A 163 0.67 -5.52 10.66
N THR A 164 -0.09 -5.57 11.76
CA THR A 164 -1.36 -6.29 11.80
C THR A 164 -2.44 -5.56 11.00
N ILE A 165 -2.46 -4.23 11.05
CA ILE A 165 -3.37 -3.40 10.24
C ILE A 165 -3.07 -3.59 8.75
N LYS A 166 -1.78 -3.59 8.34
CA LYS A 166 -1.37 -3.85 6.95
C LYS A 166 -1.92 -5.20 6.47
N LYS A 167 -1.66 -6.28 7.20
CA LYS A 167 -2.16 -7.62 6.86
C LYS A 167 -3.68 -7.69 6.75
N ARG A 168 -4.41 -7.03 7.65
CA ARG A 168 -5.87 -7.00 7.59
C ARG A 168 -6.40 -6.25 6.38
N ALA A 169 -5.73 -5.19 5.93
CA ALA A 169 -6.09 -4.48 4.71
C ALA A 169 -5.92 -5.40 3.47
N GLU A 170 -4.78 -6.08 3.35
CA GLU A 170 -4.50 -7.05 2.29
C GLU A 170 -5.56 -8.17 2.23
N TYR A 171 -5.92 -8.75 3.38
CA TYR A 171 -6.96 -9.78 3.43
C TYR A 171 -8.35 -9.26 3.06
N ARG A 172 -8.68 -7.99 3.38
CA ARG A 172 -9.96 -7.38 2.97
C ARG A 172 -10.04 -7.19 1.46
N GLU A 173 -8.95 -6.80 0.82
CA GLU A 173 -8.87 -6.67 -0.64
C GLU A 173 -9.08 -8.02 -1.32
N ILE A 174 -8.39 -9.07 -0.83
CA ILE A 174 -8.58 -10.44 -1.34
C ILE A 174 -10.03 -10.91 -1.13
N ALA A 175 -10.60 -10.68 0.05
CA ALA A 175 -11.98 -11.06 0.34
C ALA A 175 -12.99 -10.31 -0.55
N ALA A 176 -12.74 -9.04 -0.86
CA ALA A 176 -13.58 -8.25 -1.76
C ALA A 176 -13.54 -8.79 -3.20
N LEU A 177 -12.37 -9.21 -3.67
CA LEU A 177 -12.21 -9.84 -4.98
C LEU A 177 -12.99 -11.17 -5.05
N ILE A 178 -12.85 -12.03 -4.05
CA ILE A 178 -13.55 -13.32 -3.98
C ILE A 178 -15.07 -13.11 -3.95
N SER A 179 -15.57 -12.15 -3.16
CA SER A 179 -17.01 -11.89 -3.05
C SER A 179 -17.59 -11.19 -4.29
N GLY A 180 -16.76 -10.45 -5.04
CA GLY A 180 -17.12 -9.86 -6.33
C GLY A 180 -17.30 -10.90 -7.43
N ASP A 181 -16.42 -11.88 -7.48
CA ASP A 181 -16.48 -12.98 -8.45
C ASP A 181 -17.69 -13.92 -8.22
N VAL A 182 -18.07 -14.13 -6.96
CA VAL A 182 -19.27 -14.95 -6.64
C VAL A 182 -20.55 -14.32 -7.16
N LYS A 183 -20.66 -12.98 -7.15
CA LYS A 183 -21.85 -12.28 -7.69
C LYS A 183 -21.97 -12.36 -9.22
N MET A 184 -20.88 -12.60 -9.94
CA MET A 184 -20.90 -12.77 -11.41
C MET A 184 -21.25 -14.20 -11.85
N ILE A 185 -21.21 -15.19 -10.95
CA ILE A 185 -21.52 -16.60 -11.25
C ILE A 185 -23.01 -16.91 -10.99
N GLU A 186 -23.71 -16.10 -10.17
CA GLU A 186 -25.13 -16.29 -9.84
C GLU A 186 -26.08 -15.44 -10.72
N GLY A 187 -25.63 -14.69 -11.70
CA GLY A 187 -26.40 -13.91 -12.67
C GLY A 187 -26.33 -14.49 -14.07
#